data_3617ed867147c8921f017dd894a7e5ad
#
_entry.id   3617ed867147c8921f017dd894a7e5ad
#
_cell.length_a   1.000
_cell.length_b   1.000
_cell.length_c   1.000
_cell.angle_alpha   90.00
_cell.angle_beta   90.00
_cell.angle_gamma   90.00
#
_symmetry.space_group_name_H-M   'P 1'
#
loop_
_entity.id
_entity.type
_entity.pdbx_description
1 polymer ?
#
loop_
_entity_poly.entity_id
_entity_poly.type
_entity_poly.pdbx_seq_one_letter_code
_entity_poly.pdbx_strand_id
1 'polypeptide(L)'
;MSKSIEWKKQDKIFCVLPFVSHLVSTQGWTELCCDSDTNARTYESPDKSDWHASHIKQARELFNEGKWPNECLRCYKTEQQGGRSLRQNSNRIWLKEYQHFRDNPTTTPPLPISYDLRLGNYCNLECVMCDPESSSKIGGSLNKYFGKTEYSRTDDKAEQKLIDNILKDPSRIQKIYLSGGEPFIMPGAIHLLNNLCDSGHSKHINLHVSTNGTVMRTDWVDKWLTKFKSVFIAISLDAIGDRAEYVRFGHKWETLNRRIKNMAEAVKDHYSISLHVGATVHAATVTQIIPLYEWAEELKLSMDYHCVNAPKWLRPERVPD
;
A
#
# COMPACT_ATOMS: atom_id res chain seq x y z
N MET A 1 24.67 17.68 -5.05
CA MET A 1 24.07 18.85 -5.73
C MET A 1 22.73 18.39 -6.26
N SER A 2 21.63 18.77 -5.61
CA SER A 2 20.25 18.51 -6.06
C SER A 2 20.01 19.29 -7.36
N LYS A 3 19.79 18.58 -8.47
CA LYS A 3 19.32 19.24 -9.69
C LYS A 3 17.93 19.81 -9.41
N SER A 4 17.80 21.12 -9.44
CA SER A 4 16.49 21.77 -9.41
C SER A 4 15.66 21.26 -10.59
N ILE A 5 14.49 20.69 -10.29
CA ILE A 5 13.55 20.23 -11.31
C ILE A 5 12.85 21.47 -11.86
N GLU A 6 12.99 21.76 -13.16
CA GLU A 6 12.22 22.81 -13.81
C GLU A 6 10.81 22.31 -14.12
N TRP A 7 9.82 22.88 -13.42
CA TRP A 7 8.40 22.58 -13.61
C TRP A 7 7.76 23.47 -14.67
N LYS A 8 7.07 22.87 -15.63
CA LYS A 8 6.23 23.67 -16.54
C LYS A 8 5.07 24.28 -15.77
N LYS A 9 4.80 25.58 -16.03
CA LYS A 9 3.71 26.32 -15.39
C LYS A 9 2.37 25.70 -15.75
N GLN A 10 1.68 25.13 -14.77
CA GLN A 10 0.29 24.63 -14.89
C GLN A 10 -0.60 25.45 -13.95
N ASP A 11 -1.91 25.49 -14.24
CA ASP A 11 -2.89 26.09 -13.34
C ASP A 11 -2.86 25.42 -11.97
N LYS A 12 -3.07 26.20 -10.93
CA LYS A 12 -3.00 25.90 -9.49
C LYS A 12 -2.96 24.40 -9.12
N ILE A 13 -1.75 23.88 -8.94
CA ILE A 13 -1.51 22.49 -8.60
C ILE A 13 -1.86 22.29 -7.14
N PHE A 14 -2.69 21.30 -6.84
CA PHE A 14 -3.04 20.90 -5.49
C PHE A 14 -3.22 19.37 -5.40
N CYS A 15 -2.79 18.79 -4.30
CA CYS A 15 -3.03 17.39 -3.97
C CYS A 15 -3.63 17.29 -2.57
N VAL A 16 -4.77 16.62 -2.45
CA VAL A 16 -5.47 16.47 -1.18
C VAL A 16 -4.79 15.47 -0.23
N LEU A 17 -4.01 14.51 -0.74
CA LEU A 17 -3.45 13.42 0.06
C LEU A 17 -2.66 13.89 1.29
N PRO A 18 -1.74 14.87 1.22
CA PRO A 18 -1.02 15.34 2.40
C PRO A 18 -1.91 15.98 3.48
N PHE A 19 -3.18 16.25 3.17
CA PHE A 19 -4.13 16.88 4.10
C PHE A 19 -5.12 15.89 4.71
N VAL A 20 -5.28 14.69 4.14
CA VAL A 20 -6.29 13.71 4.55
C VAL A 20 -5.73 12.33 4.83
N SER A 21 -4.60 11.96 4.25
CA SER A 21 -4.05 10.60 4.30
C SER A 21 -2.65 10.57 4.92
N HIS A 22 -2.49 9.74 5.93
CA HIS A 22 -1.21 9.47 6.58
C HIS A 22 -0.66 8.13 6.10
N LEU A 23 0.38 8.17 5.27
CA LEU A 23 1.13 7.00 4.88
C LEU A 23 2.32 6.81 5.82
N VAL A 24 2.46 5.61 6.37
CA VAL A 24 3.63 5.19 7.16
C VAL A 24 4.27 3.99 6.48
N SER A 25 5.54 4.12 6.09
CA SER A 25 6.30 3.07 5.40
C SER A 25 6.69 1.92 6.33
N THR A 26 7.19 0.82 5.75
CA THR A 26 7.68 -0.35 6.50
C THR A 26 8.79 -0.03 7.50
N GLN A 27 9.51 1.06 7.29
CA GLN A 27 10.55 1.57 8.19
C GLN A 27 10.01 2.58 9.23
N GLY A 28 8.70 2.83 9.23
CA GLY A 28 8.03 3.76 10.14
C GLY A 28 8.11 5.23 9.72
N TRP A 29 8.61 5.54 8.51
CA TRP A 29 8.64 6.92 8.01
C TRP A 29 7.29 7.37 7.48
N THR A 30 6.91 8.61 7.80
CA THR A 30 5.78 9.28 7.13
C THR A 30 6.18 9.68 5.72
N GLU A 31 5.31 9.43 4.75
CA GLU A 31 5.50 9.79 3.35
C GLU A 31 4.28 10.55 2.81
N LEU A 32 4.47 11.32 1.74
CA LEU A 32 3.37 12.08 1.12
C LEU A 32 2.28 11.16 0.54
N CYS A 33 2.70 10.10 -0.13
CA CYS A 33 1.84 9.06 -0.72
C CYS A 33 2.69 7.90 -1.25
N CYS A 34 2.04 6.84 -1.74
CA CYS A 34 2.71 5.65 -2.30
C CYS A 34 3.48 5.91 -3.61
N ASP A 35 3.23 7.04 -4.29
CA ASP A 35 3.94 7.46 -5.51
C ASP A 35 5.02 8.52 -5.24
N SER A 36 5.27 8.89 -3.99
CA SER A 36 6.30 9.86 -3.67
C SER A 36 7.71 9.32 -3.95
N ASP A 37 8.57 10.17 -4.52
CA ASP A 37 9.98 9.85 -4.69
C ASP A 37 10.74 10.18 -3.41
N THR A 38 10.98 9.14 -2.60
CA THR A 38 11.67 9.27 -1.31
C THR A 38 13.13 9.72 -1.44
N ASN A 39 13.76 9.50 -2.61
CA ASN A 39 15.11 9.97 -2.88
C ASN A 39 15.18 11.51 -3.06
N ALA A 40 14.04 12.14 -3.35
CA ALA A 40 13.95 13.60 -3.42
C ALA A 40 13.76 14.27 -2.05
N ARG A 41 13.62 13.50 -0.98
CA ARG A 41 13.46 13.99 0.38
C ARG A 41 14.76 14.63 0.88
N THR A 42 14.66 15.86 1.38
CA THR A 42 15.83 16.66 1.78
C THR A 42 16.00 16.81 3.30
N TYR A 43 15.10 16.22 4.10
CA TYR A 43 15.11 16.41 5.56
C TYR A 43 14.51 15.21 6.30
N GLU A 44 14.90 15.10 7.57
CA GLU A 44 14.44 14.05 8.47
C GLU A 44 13.52 14.64 9.55
N SER A 45 12.52 13.87 9.94
CA SER A 45 11.74 14.18 11.14
C SER A 45 12.30 13.39 12.33
N PRO A 46 12.42 14.01 13.51
CA PRO A 46 12.82 13.30 14.72
C PRO A 46 11.80 12.22 15.14
N ASP A 47 10.52 12.38 14.80
CA ASP A 47 9.50 11.34 14.91
C ASP A 47 9.17 10.79 13.51
N LYS A 48 9.54 9.54 13.26
CA LYS A 48 9.34 8.88 11.97
C LYS A 48 7.89 8.86 11.52
N SER A 49 6.95 8.64 12.42
CA SER A 49 5.50 8.53 12.15
C SER A 49 4.71 9.82 12.43
N ASP A 50 5.37 10.99 12.40
CA ASP A 50 4.73 12.27 12.66
C ASP A 50 3.88 12.75 11.47
N TRP A 51 2.57 12.90 11.69
CA TRP A 51 1.63 13.48 10.73
C TRP A 51 1.98 14.92 10.31
N HIS A 52 2.65 15.66 11.18
CA HIS A 52 3.12 17.01 10.95
C HIS A 52 4.63 17.11 10.74
N ALA A 53 5.27 16.03 10.25
CA ALA A 53 6.67 16.03 9.89
C ALA A 53 7.04 17.23 8.99
N SER A 54 8.26 17.75 9.12
CA SER A 54 8.70 19.00 8.45
C SER A 54 8.51 18.94 6.93
N HIS A 55 8.83 17.81 6.30
CA HIS A 55 8.67 17.61 4.87
C HIS A 55 7.19 17.58 4.44
N ILE A 56 6.31 17.02 5.27
CA ILE A 56 4.87 17.03 4.98
C ILE A 56 4.31 18.45 5.07
N LYS A 57 4.74 19.24 6.07
CA LYS A 57 4.38 20.66 6.18
C LYS A 57 4.85 21.45 4.97
N GLN A 58 6.10 21.29 4.56
CA GLN A 58 6.65 21.95 3.38
C GLN A 58 5.92 21.57 2.09
N ALA A 59 5.55 20.30 1.92
CA ALA A 59 4.75 19.89 0.77
C ALA A 59 3.36 20.54 0.78
N ARG A 60 2.72 20.67 1.96
CA ARG A 60 1.46 21.41 2.11
C ARG A 60 1.60 22.89 1.76
N GLU A 61 2.69 23.54 2.16
CA GLU A 61 3.02 24.93 1.79
C GLU A 61 3.12 25.09 0.27
N LEU A 62 3.89 24.23 -0.40
CA LEU A 62 4.04 24.23 -1.84
C LEU A 62 2.70 24.03 -2.56
N PHE A 63 1.86 23.11 -2.11
CA PHE A 63 0.52 22.92 -2.69
C PHE A 63 -0.41 24.11 -2.43
N ASN A 64 -0.33 24.77 -1.28
CA ASN A 64 -1.09 26.00 -1.02
C ASN A 64 -0.66 27.16 -1.95
N GLU A 65 0.60 27.16 -2.37
CA GLU A 65 1.14 28.08 -3.36
C GLU A 65 0.87 27.66 -4.82
N GLY A 66 0.28 26.49 -5.04
CA GLY A 66 0.05 25.92 -6.37
C GLY A 66 1.32 25.40 -7.05
N LYS A 67 2.28 24.93 -6.26
CA LYS A 67 3.58 24.42 -6.71
C LYS A 67 3.70 22.92 -6.50
N TRP A 68 4.56 22.27 -7.31
CA TRP A 68 4.90 20.87 -7.17
C TRP A 68 5.96 20.65 -6.08
N PRO A 69 5.75 19.79 -5.09
CA PRO A 69 6.84 19.22 -4.29
C PRO A 69 7.74 18.34 -5.17
N ASN A 70 9.05 18.32 -4.89
CA ASN A 70 10.01 17.51 -5.66
C ASN A 70 9.68 16.00 -5.62
N GLU A 71 9.12 15.52 -4.51
CA GLU A 71 8.68 14.14 -4.32
C GLU A 71 7.53 13.73 -5.26
N CYS A 72 6.84 14.69 -5.90
CA CYS A 72 5.68 14.44 -6.77
C CYS A 72 6.04 14.24 -8.25
N LEU A 73 7.30 13.93 -8.56
CA LEU A 73 7.82 13.79 -9.93
C LEU A 73 7.05 12.77 -10.78
N ARG A 74 6.58 11.66 -10.19
CA ARG A 74 5.79 10.66 -10.92
C ARG A 74 4.46 11.22 -11.40
N CYS A 75 3.68 11.84 -10.53
CA CYS A 75 2.42 12.50 -10.91
C CYS A 75 2.65 13.55 -11.97
N TYR A 76 3.68 14.40 -11.82
CA TYR A 76 4.04 15.41 -12.79
C TYR A 76 4.30 14.80 -14.18
N LYS A 77 5.18 13.79 -14.27
CA LYS A 77 5.52 13.12 -15.55
C LYS A 77 4.28 12.49 -16.20
N THR A 78 3.46 11.79 -15.41
CA THR A 78 2.22 11.18 -15.90
C THR A 78 1.30 12.22 -16.51
N GLU A 79 1.10 13.37 -15.86
CA GLU A 79 0.24 14.46 -16.35
C GLU A 79 0.83 15.15 -17.57
N GLN A 80 2.16 15.33 -17.66
CA GLN A 80 2.81 15.87 -18.86
C GLN A 80 2.66 14.95 -20.08
N GLN A 81 2.51 13.65 -19.88
CA GLN A 81 2.27 12.66 -20.94
C GLN A 81 0.79 12.50 -21.28
N GLY A 82 -0.11 13.30 -20.69
CA GLY A 82 -1.55 13.20 -20.89
C GLY A 82 -2.22 12.06 -20.10
N GLY A 83 -1.47 11.38 -19.24
CA GLY A 83 -2.00 10.33 -18.38
C GLY A 83 -2.69 10.89 -17.14
N ARG A 84 -3.46 10.01 -16.48
CA ARG A 84 -4.15 10.35 -15.23
C ARG A 84 -3.32 9.93 -14.03
N SER A 85 -2.89 10.90 -13.24
CA SER A 85 -2.04 10.69 -12.06
C SER A 85 -2.81 10.24 -10.81
N LEU A 86 -2.07 9.68 -9.83
CA LEU A 86 -2.60 9.39 -8.50
C LEU A 86 -3.20 10.64 -7.83
N ARG A 87 -2.54 11.81 -7.96
CA ARG A 87 -3.02 13.09 -7.45
C ARG A 87 -4.42 13.42 -7.98
N GLN A 88 -4.62 13.35 -9.29
CA GLN A 88 -5.90 13.66 -9.93
C GLN A 88 -7.00 12.68 -9.49
N ASN A 89 -6.67 11.39 -9.38
CA ASN A 89 -7.60 10.38 -8.88
C ASN A 89 -7.97 10.63 -7.42
N SER A 90 -6.99 10.94 -6.58
CA SER A 90 -7.20 11.20 -5.15
C SER A 90 -8.03 12.45 -4.91
N ASN A 91 -7.78 13.54 -5.66
CA ASN A 91 -8.58 14.75 -5.59
C ASN A 91 -10.06 14.51 -5.96
N ARG A 92 -10.33 13.55 -6.88
CA ARG A 92 -11.69 13.15 -7.23
C ARG A 92 -12.35 12.31 -6.14
N ILE A 93 -11.59 11.36 -5.56
CA ILE A 93 -12.10 10.49 -4.49
C ILE A 93 -12.43 11.32 -3.25
N TRP A 94 -11.57 12.25 -2.89
CA TRP A 94 -11.69 13.14 -1.74
C TRP A 94 -12.15 14.55 -2.14
N LEU A 95 -13.15 14.65 -3.04
CA LEU A 95 -13.56 15.91 -3.65
C LEU A 95 -13.98 16.97 -2.63
N LYS A 96 -14.70 16.57 -1.57
CA LYS A 96 -15.15 17.47 -0.51
C LYS A 96 -13.98 18.06 0.27
N GLU A 97 -13.06 17.22 0.67
CA GLU A 97 -11.84 17.60 1.39
C GLU A 97 -10.90 18.41 0.48
N TYR A 98 -10.78 18.01 -0.80
CA TYR A 98 -10.03 18.75 -1.81
C TYR A 98 -10.55 20.22 -1.92
N GLN A 99 -11.86 20.42 -2.05
CA GLN A 99 -12.46 21.75 -2.10
C GLN A 99 -12.22 22.52 -0.80
N HIS A 100 -12.45 21.87 0.35
CA HIS A 100 -12.25 22.47 1.66
C HIS A 100 -10.83 22.99 1.86
N PHE A 101 -9.79 22.16 1.65
CA PHE A 101 -8.40 22.55 1.90
C PHE A 101 -7.83 23.47 0.84
N ARG A 102 -8.33 23.43 -0.39
CA ARG A 102 -7.98 24.42 -1.42
C ARG A 102 -8.49 25.80 -1.06
N ASP A 103 -9.72 25.89 -0.54
CA ASP A 103 -10.36 27.16 -0.23
C ASP A 103 -9.96 27.67 1.17
N ASN A 104 -9.47 26.80 2.06
CA ASN A 104 -8.98 27.10 3.41
C ASN A 104 -7.54 26.57 3.59
N PRO A 105 -6.52 27.25 3.05
CA PRO A 105 -5.13 26.82 3.10
C PRO A 105 -4.64 26.64 4.54
N THR A 106 -3.98 25.53 4.82
CA THR A 106 -3.35 25.23 6.12
C THR A 106 -2.11 24.34 5.90
N THR A 107 -1.17 24.39 6.81
CA THR A 107 -0.03 23.46 6.87
C THR A 107 -0.16 22.47 8.02
N THR A 108 -1.15 22.69 8.90
CA THR A 108 -1.43 21.86 10.07
C THR A 108 -2.89 21.41 10.08
N PRO A 109 -3.32 20.61 9.09
CA PRO A 109 -4.69 20.09 9.06
C PRO A 109 -4.96 19.23 10.31
N PRO A 110 -6.24 19.01 10.68
CA PRO A 110 -6.61 18.06 11.73
C PRO A 110 -6.00 16.66 11.48
N LEU A 111 -6.13 15.76 12.45
CA LEU A 111 -5.69 14.36 12.32
C LEU A 111 -6.26 13.73 11.04
N PRO A 112 -5.53 12.83 10.40
CA PRO A 112 -5.93 12.22 9.14
C PRO A 112 -7.24 11.42 9.28
N ILE A 113 -7.94 11.33 8.16
CA ILE A 113 -9.17 10.53 8.02
C ILE A 113 -8.93 9.26 7.20
N SER A 114 -7.76 9.14 6.60
CA SER A 114 -7.29 7.99 5.84
C SER A 114 -5.90 7.60 6.32
N TYR A 115 -5.67 6.32 6.46
CA TYR A 115 -4.37 5.77 6.83
C TYR A 115 -3.92 4.74 5.79
N ASP A 116 -2.68 4.89 5.26
CA ASP A 116 -1.96 3.89 4.47
C ASP A 116 -0.84 3.35 5.37
N LEU A 117 -1.06 2.18 5.94
CA LEU A 117 -0.21 1.59 6.96
C LEU A 117 0.55 0.40 6.40
N ARG A 118 1.86 0.57 6.23
CA ARG A 118 2.80 -0.49 5.90
C ARG A 118 3.51 -0.91 7.18
N LEU A 119 2.77 -1.64 8.00
CA LEU A 119 3.19 -2.01 9.35
C LEU A 119 4.34 -3.03 9.29
N GLY A 120 5.58 -2.51 9.24
CA GLY A 120 6.79 -3.32 9.26
C GLY A 120 6.99 -4.25 8.07
N ASN A 121 8.02 -5.08 8.17
CA ASN A 121 8.48 -5.99 7.13
C ASN A 121 8.22 -7.48 7.45
N TYR A 122 7.43 -7.79 8.47
CA TYR A 122 7.16 -9.19 8.82
C TYR A 122 6.36 -9.88 7.71
N CYS A 123 7.02 -10.78 6.99
CA CYS A 123 6.47 -11.52 5.86
C CYS A 123 6.96 -12.97 5.86
N ASN A 124 6.13 -13.86 5.36
CA ASN A 124 6.42 -15.29 5.25
C ASN A 124 6.88 -15.73 3.86
N LEU A 125 7.06 -14.79 2.91
CA LEU A 125 7.50 -15.07 1.53
C LEU A 125 8.81 -14.38 1.18
N GLU A 126 9.50 -14.90 0.16
CA GLU A 126 10.71 -14.36 -0.47
C GLU A 126 10.45 -14.10 -1.96
N CYS A 127 9.59 -13.13 -2.27
CA CYS A 127 9.22 -12.82 -3.64
C CYS A 127 10.40 -12.22 -4.42
N VAL A 128 10.59 -12.62 -5.69
CA VAL A 128 11.73 -12.18 -6.51
C VAL A 128 11.77 -10.67 -6.78
N MET A 129 10.62 -10.00 -6.72
CA MET A 129 10.50 -8.55 -6.93
C MET A 129 10.56 -7.76 -5.62
N CYS A 130 10.62 -8.43 -4.47
CA CYS A 130 10.61 -7.80 -3.16
C CYS A 130 12.03 -7.53 -2.65
N ASP A 131 12.13 -6.80 -1.56
CA ASP A 131 13.35 -6.43 -0.88
C ASP A 131 13.31 -6.80 0.62
N PRO A 132 14.46 -6.79 1.31
CA PRO A 132 14.52 -7.13 2.73
C PRO A 132 13.85 -6.08 3.65
N GLU A 133 13.64 -4.85 3.16
CA GLU A 133 12.91 -3.81 3.90
C GLU A 133 11.41 -4.10 3.94
N SER A 134 10.92 -4.88 2.98
CA SER A 134 9.51 -5.29 2.85
C SER A 134 9.29 -6.77 3.21
N SER A 135 10.36 -7.58 3.38
CA SER A 135 10.26 -8.98 3.80
C SER A 135 11.38 -9.38 4.78
N SER A 136 10.99 -9.59 6.04
CA SER A 136 11.90 -10.11 7.06
C SER A 136 12.47 -11.49 6.72
N LYS A 137 11.76 -12.27 5.90
CA LYS A 137 12.25 -13.59 5.45
C LYS A 137 13.41 -13.45 4.47
N ILE A 138 13.32 -12.50 3.52
CA ILE A 138 14.46 -12.15 2.64
C ILE A 138 15.63 -11.64 3.47
N GLY A 139 15.39 -10.74 4.45
CA GLY A 139 16.41 -10.27 5.38
C GLY A 139 17.11 -11.42 6.13
N GLY A 140 16.33 -12.37 6.63
CA GLY A 140 16.84 -13.58 7.29
C GLY A 140 17.70 -14.45 6.37
N SER A 141 17.30 -14.63 5.11
CA SER A 141 18.07 -15.37 4.11
C SER A 141 19.38 -14.65 3.75
N LEU A 142 19.35 -13.33 3.58
CA LEU A 142 20.56 -12.53 3.33
C LEU A 142 21.55 -12.61 4.51
N ASN A 143 21.05 -12.57 5.75
CA ASN A 143 21.87 -12.76 6.93
C ASN A 143 22.51 -14.17 6.94
N LYS A 144 21.68 -15.20 6.75
CA LYS A 144 22.13 -16.60 6.79
C LYS A 144 23.18 -16.94 5.75
N TYR A 145 23.00 -16.49 4.49
CA TYR A 145 23.84 -16.91 3.38
C TYR A 145 24.96 -15.93 3.04
N PHE A 146 24.82 -14.65 3.39
CA PHE A 146 25.73 -13.59 2.99
C PHE A 146 26.27 -12.76 4.18
N GLY A 147 25.88 -13.11 5.42
CA GLY A 147 26.33 -12.39 6.62
C GLY A 147 25.81 -10.95 6.73
N LYS A 148 24.74 -10.60 6.01
CA LYS A 148 24.16 -9.26 6.01
C LYS A 148 23.17 -9.11 7.16
N THR A 149 23.56 -8.36 8.20
CA THR A 149 22.79 -8.18 9.45
C THR A 149 22.02 -6.87 9.53
N GLU A 150 22.19 -5.98 8.59
CA GLU A 150 21.53 -4.67 8.52
C GLU A 150 20.01 -4.76 8.33
N TYR A 151 19.53 -5.90 7.83
CA TYR A 151 18.10 -6.12 7.56
C TYR A 151 17.46 -6.94 8.67
N SER A 152 17.06 -6.28 9.72
CA SER A 152 16.30 -6.89 10.81
C SER A 152 14.80 -6.73 10.62
N ARG A 153 14.01 -7.52 11.36
CA ARG A 153 12.58 -7.27 11.53
C ARG A 153 12.38 -5.89 12.16
N THR A 154 11.38 -5.16 11.69
CA THR A 154 11.01 -3.84 12.23
C THR A 154 10.59 -3.93 13.70
N ASP A 155 10.78 -2.83 14.44
CA ASP A 155 10.47 -2.78 15.87
C ASP A 155 8.96 -2.79 16.12
N ASP A 156 8.46 -3.88 16.69
CA ASP A 156 7.05 -4.06 17.05
C ASP A 156 6.54 -2.98 18.03
N LYS A 157 7.42 -2.38 18.84
CA LYS A 157 7.03 -1.32 19.80
C LYS A 157 6.68 0.00 19.11
N ALA A 158 7.44 0.37 18.08
CA ALA A 158 7.15 1.57 17.28
C ALA A 158 5.83 1.42 16.52
N GLU A 159 5.60 0.24 15.94
CA GLU A 159 4.35 -0.13 15.30
C GLU A 159 3.17 -0.04 16.27
N GLN A 160 3.29 -0.63 17.46
CA GLN A 160 2.26 -0.62 18.48
C GLN A 160 1.91 0.81 18.92
N LYS A 161 2.92 1.66 19.17
CA LYS A 161 2.72 3.07 19.52
C LYS A 161 1.94 3.83 18.43
N LEU A 162 2.24 3.60 17.16
CA LEU A 162 1.50 4.18 16.05
C LEU A 162 0.03 3.78 16.08
N ILE A 163 -0.24 2.48 16.24
CA ILE A 163 -1.59 1.93 16.29
C ILE A 163 -2.36 2.48 17.49
N ASP A 164 -1.75 2.51 18.68
CA ASP A 164 -2.36 3.07 19.88
C ASP A 164 -2.73 4.55 19.68
N ASN A 165 -1.90 5.32 18.96
CA ASN A 165 -2.21 6.71 18.62
C ASN A 165 -3.40 6.82 17.66
N ILE A 166 -3.50 5.95 16.68
CA ILE A 166 -4.64 5.89 15.76
C ILE A 166 -5.94 5.53 16.51
N LEU A 167 -5.85 4.60 17.46
CA LEU A 167 -6.98 4.12 18.25
C LEU A 167 -7.47 5.10 19.34
N LYS A 168 -6.74 6.20 19.60
CA LYS A 168 -7.21 7.25 20.53
C LYS A 168 -8.47 7.97 20.05
N ASP A 169 -8.62 8.15 18.72
CA ASP A 169 -9.81 8.76 18.11
C ASP A 169 -10.16 8.08 16.77
N PRO A 170 -10.67 6.84 16.81
CA PRO A 170 -11.02 6.09 15.61
C PRO A 170 -12.30 6.59 14.93
N SER A 171 -13.08 7.46 15.58
CA SER A 171 -14.37 7.95 15.07
C SER A 171 -14.25 8.75 13.76
N ARG A 172 -13.09 9.33 13.50
CA ARG A 172 -12.79 10.15 12.32
C ARG A 172 -12.35 9.34 11.11
N ILE A 173 -11.93 8.09 11.33
CA ILE A 173 -11.32 7.26 10.29
C ILE A 173 -12.38 6.86 9.26
N GLN A 174 -12.12 7.17 7.99
CA GLN A 174 -12.99 6.80 6.88
C GLN A 174 -12.38 5.68 6.03
N LYS A 175 -11.04 5.59 6.00
CA LYS A 175 -10.33 4.57 5.21
C LYS A 175 -9.08 4.11 5.93
N ILE A 176 -8.85 2.80 5.88
CA ILE A 176 -7.58 2.16 6.25
C ILE A 176 -7.13 1.30 5.09
N TYR A 177 -5.87 1.46 4.69
CA TYR A 177 -5.17 0.56 3.80
C TYR A 177 -4.05 -0.13 4.59
N LEU A 178 -4.05 -1.45 4.60
CA LEU A 178 -3.03 -2.28 5.24
C LEU A 178 -2.17 -2.97 4.17
N SER A 179 -0.87 -2.80 4.27
CA SER A 179 0.13 -3.47 3.43
C SER A 179 1.45 -3.59 4.20
N GLY A 180 2.57 -3.72 3.51
CA GLY A 180 3.89 -3.89 4.12
C GLY A 180 4.44 -5.28 3.84
N GLY A 181 4.85 -6.04 4.87
CA GLY A 181 5.17 -7.45 4.75
C GLY A 181 3.91 -8.27 4.42
N GLU A 182 3.38 -9.00 5.39
CA GLU A 182 2.07 -9.65 5.25
C GLU A 182 1.15 -9.20 6.40
N PRO A 183 0.14 -8.37 6.14
CA PRO A 183 -0.69 -7.77 7.19
C PRO A 183 -1.36 -8.78 8.11
N PHE A 184 -1.78 -9.92 7.58
CA PHE A 184 -2.52 -10.92 8.36
C PHE A 184 -1.65 -11.81 9.26
N ILE A 185 -0.34 -11.60 9.30
CA ILE A 185 0.56 -12.20 10.30
C ILE A 185 1.24 -11.14 11.17
N MET A 186 1.01 -9.85 10.90
CA MET A 186 1.54 -8.75 11.73
C MET A 186 0.70 -8.55 12.98
N PRO A 187 1.30 -8.62 14.18
CA PRO A 187 0.57 -8.43 15.43
C PRO A 187 -0.17 -7.10 15.51
N GLY A 188 0.45 -6.01 15.04
CA GLY A 188 -0.15 -4.70 15.06
C GLY A 188 -1.37 -4.56 14.14
N ALA A 189 -1.32 -5.13 12.93
CA ALA A 189 -2.47 -5.13 12.03
C ALA A 189 -3.65 -5.90 12.64
N ILE A 190 -3.38 -7.07 13.26
CA ILE A 190 -4.39 -7.88 13.94
C ILE A 190 -4.97 -7.11 15.14
N HIS A 191 -4.11 -6.44 15.91
CA HIS A 191 -4.53 -5.62 17.04
C HIS A 191 -5.44 -4.46 16.59
N LEU A 192 -5.06 -3.76 15.53
CA LEU A 192 -5.87 -2.68 14.94
C LEU A 192 -7.24 -3.19 14.49
N LEU A 193 -7.30 -4.29 13.73
CA LEU A 193 -8.55 -4.86 13.24
C LEU A 193 -9.47 -5.29 14.39
N ASN A 194 -8.95 -5.97 15.41
CA ASN A 194 -9.72 -6.37 16.58
C ASN A 194 -10.32 -5.16 17.29
N ASN A 195 -9.51 -4.15 17.63
CA ASN A 195 -9.99 -2.96 18.35
C ASN A 195 -11.05 -2.18 17.57
N LEU A 196 -10.89 -2.00 16.26
CA LEU A 196 -11.88 -1.31 15.43
C LEU A 196 -13.21 -2.06 15.35
N CYS A 197 -13.15 -3.41 15.30
CA CYS A 197 -14.33 -4.25 15.29
C CYS A 197 -15.03 -4.28 16.66
N ASP A 198 -14.26 -4.43 17.74
CA ASP A 198 -14.79 -4.55 19.10
C ASP A 198 -15.37 -3.23 19.61
N SER A 199 -14.78 -2.10 19.21
CA SER A 199 -15.31 -0.76 19.52
C SER A 199 -16.46 -0.33 18.62
N GLY A 200 -16.78 -1.09 17.56
CA GLY A 200 -17.85 -0.77 16.60
C GLY A 200 -17.53 0.37 15.64
N HIS A 201 -16.31 0.92 15.63
CA HIS A 201 -15.91 1.97 14.69
C HIS A 201 -15.70 1.45 13.26
N SER A 202 -15.41 0.15 13.09
CA SER A 202 -15.23 -0.50 11.78
C SER A 202 -16.38 -0.24 10.81
N LYS A 203 -17.63 -0.14 11.29
CA LYS A 203 -18.85 0.08 10.47
C LYS A 203 -18.83 1.35 9.61
N HIS A 204 -17.95 2.30 9.90
CA HIS A 204 -17.81 3.55 9.13
C HIS A 204 -16.58 3.53 8.23
N ILE A 205 -15.71 2.55 8.36
CA ILE A 205 -14.38 2.49 7.75
C ILE A 205 -14.43 1.63 6.48
N ASN A 206 -13.87 2.14 5.40
CA ASN A 206 -13.53 1.35 4.22
C ASN A 206 -12.15 0.72 4.46
N LEU A 207 -12.11 -0.61 4.57
CA LEU A 207 -10.88 -1.36 4.75
C LEU A 207 -10.34 -1.83 3.40
N HIS A 208 -9.08 -1.54 3.14
CA HIS A 208 -8.35 -2.05 2.00
C HIS A 208 -7.14 -2.84 2.50
N VAL A 209 -6.91 -4.04 2.01
CA VAL A 209 -5.79 -4.88 2.41
C VAL A 209 -5.10 -5.45 1.19
N SER A 210 -3.77 -5.28 1.10
CA SER A 210 -2.96 -6.07 0.17
C SER A 210 -2.32 -7.22 0.92
N THR A 211 -2.58 -8.45 0.47
CA THR A 211 -2.11 -9.69 1.10
C THR A 211 -1.51 -10.65 0.08
N ASN A 212 -0.55 -11.45 0.49
CA ASN A 212 -0.06 -12.55 -0.33
C ASN A 212 -1.03 -13.77 -0.35
N GLY A 213 -2.11 -13.73 0.40
CA GLY A 213 -3.15 -14.75 0.46
C GLY A 213 -2.79 -16.06 1.17
N THR A 214 -1.53 -16.27 1.54
CA THR A 214 -1.05 -17.56 2.05
C THR A 214 -1.63 -17.96 3.39
N VAL A 215 -2.15 -17.00 4.15
CA VAL A 215 -2.73 -17.24 5.49
C VAL A 215 -4.23 -16.94 5.54
N MET A 216 -4.86 -16.62 4.40
CA MET A 216 -6.29 -16.34 4.33
C MET A 216 -7.14 -17.45 4.92
N ARG A 217 -8.19 -17.07 5.67
CA ARG A 217 -9.10 -17.96 6.40
C ARG A 217 -10.53 -17.46 6.29
N THR A 218 -11.47 -18.35 6.05
CA THR A 218 -12.88 -18.02 5.88
C THR A 218 -13.56 -17.51 7.17
N ASP A 219 -13.05 -17.89 8.36
CA ASP A 219 -13.56 -17.36 9.64
C ASP A 219 -13.31 -15.85 9.82
N TRP A 220 -12.44 -15.23 9.00
CA TRP A 220 -12.26 -13.77 9.01
C TRP A 220 -13.46 -13.01 8.46
N VAL A 221 -14.30 -13.67 7.65
CA VAL A 221 -15.54 -13.07 7.13
C VAL A 221 -16.40 -12.57 8.29
N ASP A 222 -16.72 -13.44 9.24
CA ASP A 222 -17.52 -13.09 10.41
C ASP A 222 -16.73 -12.33 11.48
N LYS A 223 -15.46 -12.68 11.64
CA LYS A 223 -14.62 -12.08 12.68
C LYS A 223 -14.38 -10.60 12.42
N TRP A 224 -14.08 -10.22 11.16
CA TRP A 224 -13.67 -8.87 10.79
C TRP A 224 -14.42 -8.30 9.59
N LEU A 225 -14.45 -9.01 8.43
CA LEU A 225 -14.71 -8.39 7.15
C LEU A 225 -16.14 -7.82 7.05
N THR A 226 -17.14 -8.53 7.56
CA THR A 226 -18.55 -8.08 7.58
C THR A 226 -18.81 -6.91 8.51
N LYS A 227 -17.87 -6.60 9.43
CA LYS A 227 -18.02 -5.51 10.39
C LYS A 227 -17.59 -4.16 9.84
N PHE A 228 -16.86 -4.13 8.72
CA PHE A 228 -16.45 -2.90 8.06
C PHE A 228 -17.52 -2.38 7.10
N LYS A 229 -17.52 -1.07 6.84
CA LYS A 229 -18.42 -0.44 5.86
C LYS A 229 -18.27 -1.06 4.47
N SER A 230 -17.05 -1.27 4.04
CA SER A 230 -16.68 -2.03 2.86
C SER A 230 -15.27 -2.59 3.02
N VAL A 231 -15.00 -3.70 2.36
CA VAL A 231 -13.68 -4.34 2.36
C VAL A 231 -13.24 -4.61 0.93
N PHE A 232 -12.01 -4.23 0.62
CA PHE A 232 -11.34 -4.57 -0.62
C PHE A 232 -10.05 -5.33 -0.28
N ILE A 233 -9.96 -6.59 -0.69
CA ILE A 233 -8.79 -7.44 -0.49
C ILE A 233 -8.10 -7.63 -1.83
N ALA A 234 -6.93 -7.00 -2.00
CA ALA A 234 -6.05 -7.21 -3.14
C ALA A 234 -5.11 -8.39 -2.83
N ILE A 235 -5.33 -9.50 -3.52
CA ILE A 235 -4.49 -10.68 -3.44
C ILE A 235 -3.32 -10.48 -4.39
N SER A 236 -2.11 -10.40 -3.85
CA SER A 236 -0.89 -10.23 -4.62
C SER A 236 -0.50 -11.54 -5.29
N LEU A 237 -0.79 -11.69 -6.57
CA LEU A 237 -0.55 -12.92 -7.34
C LEU A 237 -0.13 -12.57 -8.77
N ASP A 238 1.01 -13.07 -9.22
CA ASP A 238 1.63 -12.68 -10.50
C ASP A 238 1.64 -13.79 -11.55
N ALA A 239 1.28 -14.99 -11.14
CA ALA A 239 1.26 -16.21 -11.98
C ALA A 239 0.42 -17.30 -11.32
N ILE A 240 0.23 -18.41 -12.03
CA ILE A 240 -0.39 -19.64 -11.51
C ILE A 240 0.60 -20.80 -11.51
N GLY A 241 0.26 -21.90 -10.81
CA GLY A 241 1.05 -23.13 -10.77
C GLY A 241 2.47 -22.92 -10.21
N ASP A 242 3.40 -23.70 -10.78
CA ASP A 242 4.82 -23.68 -10.39
C ASP A 242 5.46 -22.30 -10.56
N ARG A 243 5.00 -21.51 -11.52
CA ARG A 243 5.48 -20.14 -11.73
C ARG A 243 5.13 -19.24 -10.56
N ALA A 244 3.93 -19.38 -9.97
CA ALA A 244 3.55 -18.66 -8.76
C ALA A 244 4.47 -19.02 -7.59
N GLU A 245 4.77 -20.32 -7.40
CA GLU A 245 5.69 -20.79 -6.36
C GLU A 245 7.11 -20.26 -6.55
N TYR A 246 7.57 -20.15 -7.79
CA TYR A 246 8.89 -19.61 -8.12
C TYR A 246 8.99 -18.11 -7.83
N VAL A 247 8.04 -17.31 -8.33
CA VAL A 247 8.15 -15.84 -8.23
C VAL A 247 7.80 -15.30 -6.85
N ARG A 248 6.97 -16.05 -6.10
CA ARG A 248 6.62 -15.72 -4.70
C ARG A 248 7.01 -16.88 -3.78
N PHE A 249 8.32 -17.15 -3.71
CA PHE A 249 8.88 -18.30 -3.00
C PHE A 249 8.44 -18.36 -1.54
N GLY A 250 8.02 -19.55 -1.10
CA GLY A 250 7.63 -19.81 0.29
C GLY A 250 6.19 -20.30 0.48
N HIS A 251 5.44 -20.51 -0.61
CA HIS A 251 4.12 -21.15 -0.57
C HIS A 251 4.04 -22.33 -1.56
N LYS A 252 2.91 -23.05 -1.50
CA LYS A 252 2.49 -24.09 -2.46
C LYS A 252 1.24 -23.63 -3.19
N TRP A 253 1.27 -23.69 -4.54
CA TRP A 253 0.16 -23.25 -5.39
C TRP A 253 -1.17 -23.90 -5.03
N GLU A 254 -1.21 -25.21 -4.90
CA GLU A 254 -2.43 -25.93 -4.59
C GLU A 254 -3.10 -25.44 -3.29
N THR A 255 -2.27 -25.16 -2.27
CA THR A 255 -2.78 -24.65 -0.98
C THR A 255 -3.27 -23.24 -1.10
N LEU A 256 -2.53 -22.37 -1.80
CA LEU A 256 -2.93 -20.97 -2.03
C LEU A 256 -4.22 -20.90 -2.86
N ASN A 257 -4.26 -21.61 -3.99
CA ASN A 257 -5.42 -21.69 -4.87
C ASN A 257 -6.68 -22.14 -4.11
N ARG A 258 -6.58 -23.23 -3.33
CA ARG A 258 -7.70 -23.68 -2.47
C ARG A 258 -8.16 -22.61 -1.48
N ARG A 259 -7.24 -21.89 -0.84
CA ARG A 259 -7.58 -20.80 0.09
C ARG A 259 -8.30 -19.65 -0.59
N ILE A 260 -7.83 -19.24 -1.77
CA ILE A 260 -8.47 -18.19 -2.54
C ILE A 260 -9.88 -18.61 -2.97
N LYS A 261 -10.04 -19.83 -3.51
CA LYS A 261 -11.34 -20.40 -3.89
C LYS A 261 -12.31 -20.43 -2.71
N ASN A 262 -11.86 -20.91 -1.56
CA ASN A 262 -12.69 -20.96 -0.36
C ASN A 262 -13.10 -19.56 0.12
N MET A 263 -12.20 -18.58 0.05
CA MET A 263 -12.52 -17.20 0.42
C MET A 263 -13.50 -16.58 -0.60
N ALA A 264 -13.29 -16.78 -1.89
CA ALA A 264 -14.20 -16.29 -2.94
C ALA A 264 -15.63 -16.84 -2.73
N GLU A 265 -15.75 -18.13 -2.42
CA GLU A 265 -17.04 -18.75 -2.10
C GLU A 265 -17.65 -18.18 -0.81
N ALA A 266 -16.83 -17.97 0.23
CA ALA A 266 -17.31 -17.46 1.51
C ALA A 266 -17.83 -16.01 1.44
N VAL A 267 -17.31 -15.20 0.49
CA VAL A 267 -17.72 -13.78 0.38
C VAL A 267 -18.67 -13.50 -0.79
N LYS A 268 -19.04 -14.49 -1.60
CA LYS A 268 -19.82 -14.29 -2.84
C LYS A 268 -21.15 -13.55 -2.67
N ASP A 269 -21.79 -13.69 -1.52
CA ASP A 269 -23.07 -13.07 -1.19
C ASP A 269 -22.91 -11.79 -0.34
N HIS A 270 -21.66 -11.38 -0.06
CA HIS A 270 -21.35 -10.18 0.72
C HIS A 270 -20.96 -9.01 -0.18
N TYR A 271 -21.91 -8.23 -0.67
CA TYR A 271 -21.71 -7.12 -1.61
C TYR A 271 -20.78 -6.01 -1.10
N SER A 272 -20.54 -5.93 0.21
CA SER A 272 -19.58 -5.00 0.81
C SER A 272 -18.14 -5.51 0.81
N ILE A 273 -17.88 -6.77 0.40
CA ILE A 273 -16.57 -7.40 0.39
C ILE A 273 -16.19 -7.73 -1.05
N SER A 274 -15.06 -7.21 -1.51
CA SER A 274 -14.52 -7.47 -2.83
C SER A 274 -13.16 -8.14 -2.73
N LEU A 275 -12.98 -9.22 -3.49
CA LEU A 275 -11.67 -9.81 -3.73
C LEU A 275 -11.16 -9.38 -5.09
N HIS A 276 -9.87 -9.10 -5.18
CA HIS A 276 -9.22 -8.60 -6.36
C HIS A 276 -7.83 -9.23 -6.51
N VAL A 277 -7.38 -9.49 -7.73
CA VAL A 277 -6.03 -9.96 -8.01
C VAL A 277 -5.19 -8.78 -8.47
N GLY A 278 -4.17 -8.43 -7.67
CA GLY A 278 -3.17 -7.43 -8.03
C GLY A 278 -1.90 -8.11 -8.53
N ALA A 279 -1.63 -8.03 -9.84
CA ALA A 279 -0.49 -8.69 -10.47
C ALA A 279 0.65 -7.70 -10.76
N THR A 280 1.87 -8.08 -10.40
CA THR A 280 3.09 -7.39 -10.82
C THR A 280 3.66 -8.09 -12.03
N VAL A 281 3.60 -7.42 -13.19
CA VAL A 281 4.17 -7.94 -14.45
C VAL A 281 5.66 -7.63 -14.48
N HIS A 282 6.45 -8.68 -14.68
CA HIS A 282 7.90 -8.61 -14.81
C HIS A 282 8.43 -9.70 -15.77
N ALA A 283 9.70 -9.68 -16.09
CA ALA A 283 10.33 -10.58 -17.08
C ALA A 283 9.98 -12.07 -16.87
N ALA A 284 9.82 -12.52 -15.61
CA ALA A 284 9.47 -13.91 -15.32
C ALA A 284 7.95 -14.18 -15.35
N THR A 285 7.08 -13.18 -15.46
CA THR A 285 5.60 -13.34 -15.40
C THR A 285 4.85 -12.79 -16.61
N VAL A 286 5.54 -12.14 -17.56
CA VAL A 286 4.88 -11.54 -18.73
C VAL A 286 4.03 -12.56 -19.51
N THR A 287 4.47 -13.81 -19.63
CA THR A 287 3.73 -14.90 -20.26
C THR A 287 2.59 -15.47 -19.43
N GLN A 288 2.46 -15.04 -18.18
CA GLN A 288 1.45 -15.52 -17.23
C GLN A 288 0.21 -14.61 -17.14
N ILE A 289 0.21 -13.49 -17.84
CA ILE A 289 -0.90 -12.51 -17.79
C ILE A 289 -2.22 -13.18 -18.21
N ILE A 290 -2.22 -13.87 -19.36
CA ILE A 290 -3.43 -14.54 -19.88
C ILE A 290 -3.86 -15.69 -18.98
N PRO A 291 -3.01 -16.69 -18.64
CA PRO A 291 -3.40 -17.78 -17.75
C PRO A 291 -3.91 -17.29 -16.38
N LEU A 292 -3.31 -16.24 -15.83
CA LEU A 292 -3.75 -15.67 -14.56
C LEU A 292 -5.10 -14.97 -14.69
N TYR A 293 -5.32 -14.25 -15.80
CA TYR A 293 -6.61 -13.60 -16.08
C TYR A 293 -7.73 -14.64 -16.22
N GLU A 294 -7.53 -15.68 -17.01
CA GLU A 294 -8.50 -16.78 -17.20
C GLU A 294 -8.85 -17.44 -15.86
N TRP A 295 -7.85 -17.74 -15.04
CA TRP A 295 -8.05 -18.27 -13.69
C TRP A 295 -8.82 -17.31 -12.77
N ALA A 296 -8.54 -16.00 -12.83
CA ALA A 296 -9.27 -15.01 -12.03
C ALA A 296 -10.73 -14.87 -12.50
N GLU A 297 -10.96 -14.93 -13.83
CA GLU A 297 -12.30 -14.87 -14.41
C GLU A 297 -13.16 -16.08 -14.02
N GLU A 298 -12.60 -17.29 -14.01
CA GLU A 298 -13.28 -18.50 -13.49
C GLU A 298 -13.81 -18.30 -12.06
N LEU A 299 -13.07 -17.55 -11.24
CA LEU A 299 -13.43 -17.26 -9.85
C LEU A 299 -14.24 -15.98 -9.71
N LYS A 300 -14.57 -15.29 -10.80
CA LYS A 300 -15.25 -13.98 -10.83
C LYS A 300 -14.52 -12.91 -10.02
N LEU A 301 -13.19 -12.98 -9.99
CA LEU A 301 -12.32 -12.00 -9.35
C LEU A 301 -11.96 -10.90 -10.36
N SER A 302 -12.06 -9.66 -9.95
CA SER A 302 -11.50 -8.57 -10.74
C SER A 302 -9.96 -8.61 -10.66
N MET A 303 -9.29 -8.12 -11.70
CA MET A 303 -7.83 -8.12 -11.77
C MET A 303 -7.32 -6.80 -12.32
N ASP A 304 -6.23 -6.31 -11.75
CA ASP A 304 -5.38 -5.29 -12.35
C ASP A 304 -3.92 -5.75 -12.40
N TYR A 305 -3.13 -5.05 -13.19
CA TYR A 305 -1.69 -5.31 -13.26
C TYR A 305 -0.90 -4.00 -13.39
N HIS A 306 0.31 -4.04 -12.90
CA HIS A 306 1.28 -2.98 -13.09
C HIS A 306 2.65 -3.57 -13.42
N CYS A 307 3.43 -2.88 -14.24
CA CYS A 307 4.79 -3.32 -14.54
C CYS A 307 5.73 -2.99 -13.41
N VAL A 308 6.64 -3.92 -13.10
CA VAL A 308 7.67 -3.69 -12.10
C VAL A 308 8.63 -2.57 -12.54
N ASN A 309 8.91 -1.63 -11.63
CA ASN A 309 9.87 -0.56 -11.87
C ASN A 309 11.26 -0.88 -11.30
N ALA A 310 11.28 -1.67 -10.23
CA ALA A 310 12.50 -2.13 -9.56
C ALA A 310 12.27 -3.57 -9.05
N PRO A 311 13.31 -4.40 -9.02
CA PRO A 311 14.64 -4.13 -9.54
C PRO A 311 14.68 -4.07 -11.08
N LYS A 312 15.60 -3.30 -11.64
CA LYS A 312 15.67 -3.04 -13.10
C LYS A 312 15.83 -4.28 -13.97
N TRP A 313 16.45 -5.33 -13.44
CA TRP A 313 16.68 -6.59 -14.16
C TRP A 313 15.39 -7.43 -14.32
N LEU A 314 14.35 -7.13 -13.55
CA LEU A 314 13.03 -7.77 -13.68
C LEU A 314 12.08 -7.05 -14.64
N ARG A 315 12.43 -5.90 -15.16
CA ARG A 315 11.51 -5.14 -16.03
C ARG A 315 11.13 -5.93 -17.27
N PRO A 316 9.87 -5.88 -17.74
CA PRO A 316 9.40 -6.63 -18.89
C PRO A 316 10.21 -6.39 -20.17
N GLU A 317 10.71 -5.16 -20.37
CA GLU A 317 11.55 -4.82 -21.53
C GLU A 317 12.94 -5.51 -21.54
N ARG A 318 13.24 -6.31 -20.54
CA ARG A 318 14.45 -7.14 -20.47
C ARG A 318 14.25 -8.56 -20.97
N VAL A 319 13.00 -8.93 -21.34
CA VAL A 319 12.74 -10.21 -22.00
C VAL A 319 13.32 -10.14 -23.40
N PRO A 320 14.18 -11.11 -23.81
CA PRO A 320 14.62 -11.21 -25.20
C PRO A 320 13.44 -11.46 -26.14
N ASP A 321 13.56 -10.97 -27.39
CA ASP A 321 12.60 -11.20 -28.47
C ASP A 321 12.44 -12.69 -28.80
#